data_8bb7463112ea2e8e27ee00cccc737fe3
#
_entry.id   8bb7463112ea2e8e27ee00cccc737fe3
#
_cell.length_a   1.000
_cell.length_b   1.000
_cell.length_c   1.000
_cell.angle_alpha   90.00
_cell.angle_beta   90.00
_cell.angle_gamma   90.00
#
_symmetry.space_group_name_H-M   'P 1'
#
loop_
_entity.id
_entity.type
_entity.pdbx_description
1 polymer ?
#
loop_
_entity_poly.entity_id
_entity_poly.type
_entity_poly.pdbx_seq_one_letter_code
_entity_poly.pdbx_strand_id
1 'polypeptide(L)'
;MKLQDFQCRPVTIRRLLIPHYLRFLGASHTITSTMKMMFKNKTLLITGGTGSFGNAVMRRFLDSEVEQIRIFSRDEKKQDDMRQAYKSPKLKFYVGDVRDAASIAHAMHDVNYVFHAAALKQVPSCEFHPLEAVKTNVLGTSNVIDAAISAGVEKMICLSTDKAVYPINAMGMSKALMEKVMIARSRSLSDDRTILCGTRYGNVMATRGSVIPLMAAQIENREPITVTDPAMTRFMMSLDDALDLVLFAFNNAKNGEIFVQKSPAATIETVTTAIKQVCGVPEHPVKVIGTRHGEKLFEVLLSREEMASAQDCGNYFRVTPDLRDLNYEKFIDSGELKITESIEYTSHNTTRLDVSQVVQLLRTLDLFKRFRT
;
A
#
# COMPACT_ATOMS: atom_id res chain seq x y z
N MET A 1 -12.85 1.59 -30.54
CA MET A 1 -13.38 2.50 -29.49
C MET A 1 -12.18 3.04 -28.75
N LYS A 2 -11.88 4.35 -28.90
CA LYS A 2 -10.64 4.96 -28.41
C LYS A 2 -10.57 4.86 -26.89
N LEU A 3 -9.44 4.37 -26.38
CA LEU A 3 -9.04 4.46 -24.97
C LEU A 3 -9.19 5.93 -24.55
N GLN A 4 -10.04 6.20 -23.56
CA GLN A 4 -10.02 7.49 -22.90
C GLN A 4 -8.72 7.56 -22.09
N ASP A 5 -7.74 8.28 -22.64
CA ASP A 5 -6.58 8.72 -21.89
C ASP A 5 -7.05 9.51 -20.66
N PHE A 6 -6.91 8.92 -19.49
CA PHE A 6 -7.07 9.64 -18.24
C PHE A 6 -5.93 10.67 -18.17
N GLN A 7 -6.19 11.87 -18.66
CA GLN A 7 -5.23 12.97 -18.57
C GLN A 7 -5.16 13.42 -17.11
N CYS A 8 -4.07 13.06 -16.42
CA CYS A 8 -3.71 13.61 -15.14
C CYS A 8 -3.39 15.10 -15.27
N ARG A 9 -3.94 15.95 -14.39
CA ARG A 9 -3.72 17.40 -14.40
C ARG A 9 -2.70 17.80 -13.32
N PRO A 10 -1.90 18.88 -13.53
CA PRO A 10 -1.04 19.40 -12.47
C PRO A 10 -1.86 19.81 -11.24
N VAL A 11 -1.34 19.55 -10.04
CA VAL A 11 -2.00 19.88 -8.77
C VAL A 11 -1.92 21.38 -8.51
N THR A 12 -3.06 22.08 -8.47
CA THR A 12 -3.17 23.46 -8.02
C THR A 12 -3.79 23.50 -6.63
N ILE A 13 -3.09 24.08 -5.66
CA ILE A 13 -3.36 24.02 -4.20
C ILE A 13 -4.77 24.49 -3.78
N ARG A 14 -5.51 25.22 -4.63
CA ARG A 14 -6.82 25.82 -4.28
C ARG A 14 -8.04 24.88 -4.32
N ARG A 15 -7.90 23.56 -4.62
CA ARG A 15 -9.04 22.62 -4.75
C ARG A 15 -8.85 21.28 -4.03
N LEU A 16 -8.36 21.28 -2.78
CA LEU A 16 -8.32 20.07 -1.94
C LEU A 16 -9.66 19.75 -1.23
N LEU A 17 -10.71 20.51 -1.51
CA LEU A 17 -12.04 20.26 -0.94
C LEU A 17 -12.94 19.58 -1.99
N ILE A 18 -12.94 18.25 -2.01
CA ILE A 18 -13.90 17.51 -2.84
C ILE A 18 -14.69 16.53 -1.97
N PRO A 19 -16.03 16.63 -1.96
CA PRO A 19 -16.91 15.68 -1.25
C PRO A 19 -17.18 14.44 -2.08
N HIS A 20 -16.15 13.73 -2.58
CA HIS A 20 -16.36 12.51 -3.39
C HIS A 20 -16.30 11.20 -2.60
N TYR A 21 -15.82 11.22 -1.35
CA TYR A 21 -15.63 9.99 -0.58
C TYR A 21 -16.93 9.28 -0.19
N LEU A 22 -18.04 10.02 -0.04
CA LEU A 22 -19.35 9.43 0.29
C LEU A 22 -20.02 8.67 -0.86
N ARG A 23 -19.53 8.79 -2.10
CA ARG A 23 -20.05 8.02 -3.25
C ARG A 23 -19.54 6.58 -3.31
N PHE A 24 -18.53 6.20 -2.53
CA PHE A 24 -17.87 4.90 -2.63
C PHE A 24 -18.44 3.81 -1.71
N LEU A 25 -19.35 4.14 -0.79
CA LEU A 25 -19.96 3.14 0.11
C LEU A 25 -20.90 2.14 -0.59
N GLY A 26 -21.03 2.19 -1.91
CA GLY A 26 -21.91 1.31 -2.69
C GLY A 26 -21.42 0.94 -4.10
N ALA A 27 -20.20 1.34 -4.50
CA ALA A 27 -19.68 0.96 -5.80
C ALA A 27 -19.19 -0.50 -5.77
N SER A 28 -19.72 -1.33 -6.65
CA SER A 28 -19.23 -2.70 -6.87
C SER A 28 -17.77 -2.63 -7.31
N HIS A 29 -16.86 -3.10 -6.44
CA HIS A 29 -15.41 -3.20 -6.68
C HIS A 29 -15.08 -4.36 -7.66
N THR A 30 -15.81 -4.45 -8.76
CA THR A 30 -15.59 -5.46 -9.80
C THR A 30 -14.49 -5.01 -10.76
N ILE A 31 -13.62 -5.95 -11.13
CA ILE A 31 -12.64 -5.73 -12.21
C ILE A 31 -13.39 -5.31 -13.46
N THR A 32 -13.04 -4.13 -14.03
CA THR A 32 -13.68 -3.61 -15.25
C THR A 32 -13.41 -4.53 -16.44
N SER A 33 -14.24 -4.44 -17.49
CA SER A 33 -14.07 -5.24 -18.70
C SER A 33 -12.66 -5.07 -19.35
N THR A 34 -12.12 -3.86 -19.33
CA THR A 34 -10.77 -3.55 -19.83
C THR A 34 -9.69 -4.26 -19.01
N MET A 35 -9.82 -4.30 -17.70
CA MET A 35 -8.89 -5.02 -16.81
C MET A 35 -9.00 -6.53 -16.96
N LYS A 36 -10.21 -7.07 -17.18
CA LYS A 36 -10.37 -8.49 -17.48
C LYS A 36 -9.58 -8.90 -18.71
N MET A 37 -9.63 -8.09 -19.77
CA MET A 37 -8.86 -8.34 -21.01
C MET A 37 -7.35 -8.26 -20.78
N MET A 38 -6.86 -7.33 -19.96
CA MET A 38 -5.43 -7.15 -19.69
C MET A 38 -4.79 -8.39 -19.06
N PHE A 39 -5.50 -9.05 -18.14
CA PHE A 39 -5.00 -10.23 -17.41
C PHE A 39 -5.41 -11.57 -18.04
N LYS A 40 -6.11 -11.55 -19.18
CA LYS A 40 -6.53 -12.77 -19.88
C LYS A 40 -5.32 -13.58 -20.33
N ASN A 41 -5.30 -14.86 -19.97
CA ASN A 41 -4.22 -15.80 -20.29
C ASN A 41 -2.84 -15.32 -19.76
N LYS A 42 -2.81 -14.62 -18.63
CA LYS A 42 -1.58 -14.09 -18.02
C LYS A 42 -1.30 -14.76 -16.68
N THR A 43 -0.02 -14.84 -16.34
CA THR A 43 0.46 -15.31 -15.05
C THR A 43 0.80 -14.12 -14.14
N LEU A 44 0.20 -14.09 -12.95
CA LEU A 44 0.47 -13.11 -11.89
C LEU A 44 1.28 -13.78 -10.76
N LEU A 45 2.47 -13.27 -10.45
CA LEU A 45 3.24 -13.65 -9.28
C LEU A 45 2.97 -12.67 -8.12
N ILE A 46 2.66 -13.20 -6.95
CA ILE A 46 2.46 -12.42 -5.72
C ILE A 46 3.52 -12.87 -4.69
N THR A 47 4.54 -12.05 -4.46
CA THR A 47 5.48 -12.30 -3.38
C THR A 47 4.87 -11.85 -2.05
N GLY A 48 5.10 -12.60 -0.97
CA GLY A 48 4.38 -12.35 0.28
C GLY A 48 2.88 -12.65 0.18
N GLY A 49 2.48 -13.49 -0.76
CA GLY A 49 1.09 -13.80 -1.08
C GLY A 49 0.27 -14.40 0.06
N THR A 50 0.91 -15.01 1.06
CA THR A 50 0.25 -15.52 2.27
C THR A 50 -0.03 -14.44 3.33
N GLY A 51 0.47 -13.20 3.14
CA GLY A 51 0.17 -12.04 3.98
C GLY A 51 -1.25 -11.51 3.73
N SER A 52 -1.77 -10.67 4.64
CA SER A 52 -3.13 -10.09 4.52
C SER A 52 -3.36 -9.41 3.18
N PHE A 53 -2.40 -8.60 2.72
CA PHE A 53 -2.53 -7.86 1.46
C PHE A 53 -2.37 -8.77 0.24
N GLY A 54 -1.33 -9.62 0.22
CA GLY A 54 -1.14 -10.56 -0.88
C GLY A 54 -2.31 -11.52 -1.06
N ASN A 55 -2.92 -11.98 0.04
CA ASN A 55 -4.13 -12.80 0.02
C ASN A 55 -5.33 -12.02 -0.56
N ALA A 56 -5.47 -10.73 -0.23
CA ALA A 56 -6.54 -9.90 -0.78
C ALA A 56 -6.38 -9.66 -2.29
N VAL A 57 -5.14 -9.40 -2.74
CA VAL A 57 -4.83 -9.31 -4.18
C VAL A 57 -5.15 -10.63 -4.86
N MET A 58 -4.70 -11.76 -4.32
CA MET A 58 -5.00 -13.09 -4.85
C MET A 58 -6.52 -13.31 -5.01
N ARG A 59 -7.32 -13.01 -3.98
CA ARG A 59 -8.78 -13.16 -4.05
C ARG A 59 -9.41 -12.28 -5.14
N ARG A 60 -8.97 -11.02 -5.28
CA ARG A 60 -9.46 -10.11 -6.31
C ARG A 60 -9.20 -10.66 -7.72
N PHE A 61 -8.05 -11.30 -7.94
CA PHE A 61 -7.68 -11.85 -9.23
C PHE A 61 -8.20 -13.28 -9.47
N LEU A 62 -8.57 -14.01 -8.43
CA LEU A 62 -9.03 -15.40 -8.55
C LEU A 62 -10.27 -15.52 -9.45
N ASP A 63 -11.19 -14.55 -9.36
CA ASP A 63 -12.41 -14.47 -10.15
C ASP A 63 -12.21 -13.74 -11.49
N SER A 64 -10.98 -13.35 -11.83
CA SER A 64 -10.64 -12.74 -13.12
C SER A 64 -10.30 -13.77 -14.19
N GLU A 65 -10.00 -13.30 -15.41
CA GLU A 65 -9.54 -14.15 -16.54
C GLU A 65 -8.04 -14.47 -16.49
N VAL A 66 -7.37 -14.24 -15.35
CA VAL A 66 -5.97 -14.63 -15.16
C VAL A 66 -5.86 -16.15 -15.28
N GLU A 67 -4.85 -16.62 -16.00
CA GLU A 67 -4.62 -18.05 -16.18
C GLU A 67 -4.03 -18.70 -14.94
N GLN A 68 -3.02 -18.05 -14.35
CA GLN A 68 -2.30 -18.59 -13.20
C GLN A 68 -1.96 -17.49 -12.19
N ILE A 69 -2.09 -17.79 -10.91
CA ILE A 69 -1.63 -16.95 -9.80
C ILE A 69 -0.59 -17.74 -9.01
N ARG A 70 0.64 -17.25 -8.98
CA ARG A 70 1.74 -17.84 -8.20
C ARG A 70 1.86 -17.14 -6.85
N ILE A 71 1.77 -17.91 -5.80
CA ILE A 71 1.94 -17.46 -4.40
C ILE A 71 3.36 -17.81 -3.97
N PHE A 72 4.21 -16.80 -3.81
CA PHE A 72 5.58 -16.96 -3.36
C PHE A 72 5.73 -16.47 -1.93
N SER A 73 6.10 -17.35 -1.02
CA SER A 73 6.35 -17.00 0.39
C SER A 73 7.19 -18.06 1.10
N ARG A 74 7.74 -17.70 2.26
CA ARG A 74 8.52 -18.62 3.12
C ARG A 74 7.67 -19.56 3.95
N ASP A 75 6.41 -19.21 4.16
CA ASP A 75 5.52 -19.85 5.13
C ASP A 75 4.72 -20.96 4.44
N GLU A 76 5.26 -22.19 4.49
CA GLU A 76 4.65 -23.40 3.93
C GLU A 76 3.25 -23.66 4.54
N LYS A 77 3.13 -23.50 5.87
CA LYS A 77 1.86 -23.75 6.56
C LYS A 77 0.75 -22.86 6.03
N LYS A 78 1.01 -21.56 5.87
CA LYS A 78 0.00 -20.65 5.30
C LYS A 78 -0.28 -20.91 3.83
N GLN A 79 0.68 -21.41 3.06
CA GLN A 79 0.45 -21.84 1.68
C GLN A 79 -0.47 -23.06 1.64
N ASP A 80 -0.26 -24.02 2.54
CA ASP A 80 -1.15 -25.20 2.64
C ASP A 80 -2.56 -24.79 3.07
N ASP A 81 -2.71 -23.93 4.07
CA ASP A 81 -4.00 -23.38 4.50
C ASP A 81 -4.75 -22.71 3.32
N MET A 82 -4.03 -21.94 2.50
CA MET A 82 -4.61 -21.32 1.30
C MET A 82 -5.02 -22.37 0.27
N ARG A 83 -4.19 -23.38 0.03
CA ARG A 83 -4.51 -24.47 -0.90
C ARG A 83 -5.80 -25.19 -0.50
N GLN A 84 -5.94 -25.50 0.79
CA GLN A 84 -7.12 -26.17 1.34
C GLN A 84 -8.37 -25.26 1.29
N ALA A 85 -8.21 -23.98 1.55
CA ALA A 85 -9.32 -23.02 1.59
C ALA A 85 -9.89 -22.72 0.20
N TYR A 86 -9.03 -22.51 -0.80
CA TYR A 86 -9.46 -22.02 -2.11
C TYR A 86 -9.65 -23.12 -3.16
N LYS A 87 -8.92 -24.23 -3.07
CA LYS A 87 -9.02 -25.40 -3.98
C LYS A 87 -9.09 -25.04 -5.47
N SER A 88 -8.42 -23.99 -5.88
CA SER A 88 -8.46 -23.47 -7.24
C SER A 88 -7.29 -23.98 -8.09
N PRO A 89 -7.51 -24.47 -9.32
CA PRO A 89 -6.45 -24.91 -10.21
C PRO A 89 -5.55 -23.77 -10.69
N LYS A 90 -6.04 -22.51 -10.65
CA LYS A 90 -5.27 -21.31 -11.00
C LYS A 90 -4.15 -21.02 -10.01
N LEU A 91 -4.25 -21.49 -8.75
CA LEU A 91 -3.27 -21.21 -7.71
C LEU A 91 -2.10 -22.19 -7.78
N LYS A 92 -0.89 -21.64 -7.86
CA LYS A 92 0.38 -22.36 -7.76
C LYS A 92 1.19 -21.81 -6.60
N PHE A 93 1.75 -22.68 -5.80
CA PHE A 93 2.44 -22.32 -4.57
C PHE A 93 3.93 -22.59 -4.70
N TYR A 94 4.75 -21.57 -4.37
CA TYR A 94 6.20 -21.62 -4.41
C TYR A 94 6.73 -21.25 -3.02
N VAL A 95 7.35 -22.21 -2.35
CA VAL A 95 8.05 -21.97 -1.08
C VAL A 95 9.42 -21.39 -1.41
N GLY A 96 9.70 -20.18 -0.91
CA GLY A 96 10.97 -19.51 -1.19
C GLY A 96 11.11 -18.17 -0.46
N ASP A 97 12.32 -17.63 -0.47
CA ASP A 97 12.68 -16.38 0.16
C ASP A 97 13.16 -15.37 -0.88
N VAL A 98 12.59 -14.14 -0.88
CA VAL A 98 13.03 -13.05 -1.79
C VAL A 98 14.49 -12.67 -1.60
N ARG A 99 15.10 -12.99 -0.44
CA ARG A 99 16.51 -12.77 -0.18
C ARG A 99 17.41 -13.73 -0.96
N ASP A 100 16.88 -14.82 -1.46
CA ASP A 100 17.54 -15.79 -2.32
C ASP A 100 17.17 -15.53 -3.78
N ALA A 101 18.13 -15.02 -4.55
CA ALA A 101 17.96 -14.68 -5.96
C ALA A 101 17.60 -15.90 -6.82
N ALA A 102 18.19 -17.08 -6.54
CA ALA A 102 17.91 -18.29 -7.31
C ALA A 102 16.47 -18.78 -7.07
N SER A 103 15.99 -18.72 -5.83
CA SER A 103 14.62 -19.10 -5.45
C SER A 103 13.59 -18.24 -6.18
N ILE A 104 13.77 -16.92 -6.21
CA ILE A 104 12.84 -16.02 -6.90
C ILE A 104 12.92 -16.14 -8.42
N ALA A 105 14.10 -16.34 -8.99
CA ALA A 105 14.28 -16.53 -10.44
C ALA A 105 13.50 -17.77 -10.93
N HIS A 106 13.55 -18.87 -10.19
CA HIS A 106 12.77 -20.08 -10.51
C HIS A 106 11.25 -19.80 -10.54
N ALA A 107 10.72 -19.05 -9.58
CA ALA A 107 9.30 -18.72 -9.54
C ALA A 107 8.88 -17.69 -10.61
N MET A 108 9.82 -16.93 -11.18
CA MET A 108 9.58 -15.84 -12.13
C MET A 108 9.43 -16.32 -13.58
N HIS A 109 9.78 -17.54 -13.92
CA HIS A 109 9.70 -18.07 -15.28
C HIS A 109 8.28 -17.96 -15.85
N ASP A 110 8.10 -17.40 -17.07
CA ASP A 110 6.80 -17.19 -17.72
C ASP A 110 5.78 -16.35 -16.90
N VAL A 111 6.25 -15.45 -16.04
CA VAL A 111 5.43 -14.49 -15.32
C VAL A 111 5.22 -13.23 -16.16
N ASN A 112 3.97 -12.77 -16.28
CA ASN A 112 3.64 -11.53 -16.98
C ASN A 112 3.55 -10.34 -16.01
N TYR A 113 2.98 -10.54 -14.82
CA TYR A 113 2.74 -9.48 -13.83
C TYR A 113 3.27 -9.88 -12.47
N VAL A 114 3.86 -8.93 -11.74
CA VAL A 114 4.35 -9.14 -10.38
C VAL A 114 3.73 -8.13 -9.43
N PHE A 115 3.16 -8.62 -8.34
CA PHE A 115 2.82 -7.83 -7.18
C PHE A 115 3.77 -8.19 -6.03
N HIS A 116 4.71 -7.29 -5.74
CA HIS A 116 5.75 -7.51 -4.73
C HIS A 116 5.31 -6.94 -3.37
N ALA A 117 4.78 -7.82 -2.50
CA ALA A 117 4.32 -7.48 -1.15
C ALA A 117 5.14 -8.15 -0.03
N ALA A 118 6.17 -8.94 -0.38
CA ALA A 118 7.07 -9.52 0.62
C ALA A 118 7.89 -8.44 1.32
N ALA A 119 7.71 -8.29 2.63
CA ALA A 119 8.43 -7.30 3.42
C ALA A 119 8.38 -7.63 4.91
N LEU A 120 9.33 -7.11 5.67
CA LEU A 120 9.21 -6.90 7.11
C LEU A 120 8.51 -5.56 7.34
N LYS A 121 7.39 -5.56 8.08
CA LYS A 121 6.53 -4.38 8.25
C LYS A 121 6.32 -3.95 9.71
N GLN A 122 6.73 -4.75 10.67
CA GLN A 122 6.55 -4.45 12.09
C GLN A 122 7.68 -3.52 12.55
N VAL A 123 7.31 -2.30 12.98
CA VAL A 123 8.28 -1.29 13.42
C VAL A 123 9.18 -1.82 14.52
N PRO A 124 8.68 -2.39 15.65
CA PRO A 124 9.56 -2.89 16.69
C PRO A 124 10.53 -3.97 16.19
N SER A 125 10.07 -4.93 15.41
CA SER A 125 10.93 -5.99 14.87
C SER A 125 12.04 -5.43 13.97
N CYS A 126 11.74 -4.41 13.17
CA CYS A 126 12.74 -3.79 12.30
C CYS A 126 13.75 -2.95 13.09
N GLU A 127 13.31 -2.28 14.17
CA GLU A 127 14.22 -1.55 15.07
C GLU A 127 15.24 -2.49 15.74
N PHE A 128 14.78 -3.64 16.25
CA PHE A 128 15.68 -4.63 16.86
C PHE A 128 16.51 -5.42 15.85
N HIS A 129 16.05 -5.56 14.61
CA HIS A 129 16.70 -6.33 13.54
C HIS A 129 16.80 -5.53 12.23
N PRO A 130 17.48 -4.36 12.22
CA PRO A 130 17.48 -3.47 11.05
C PRO A 130 18.12 -4.12 9.81
N LEU A 131 19.15 -4.95 9.98
CA LEU A 131 19.77 -5.67 8.87
C LEU A 131 18.80 -6.66 8.20
N GLU A 132 17.91 -7.30 8.96
CA GLU A 132 16.90 -8.19 8.37
C GLU A 132 15.85 -7.39 7.59
N ALA A 133 15.52 -6.15 8.02
CA ALA A 133 14.69 -5.24 7.24
C ALA A 133 15.39 -4.84 5.93
N VAL A 134 16.67 -4.49 5.96
CA VAL A 134 17.47 -4.20 4.75
C VAL A 134 17.52 -5.41 3.82
N LYS A 135 17.89 -6.59 4.33
CA LYS A 135 17.98 -7.82 3.51
C LYS A 135 16.65 -8.16 2.83
N THR A 136 15.52 -7.99 3.54
CA THR A 136 14.20 -8.36 3.01
C THR A 136 13.63 -7.25 2.14
N ASN A 137 13.56 -6.01 2.67
CA ASN A 137 12.84 -4.92 2.01
C ASN A 137 13.65 -4.27 0.89
N VAL A 138 15.00 -4.25 0.99
CA VAL A 138 15.87 -3.60 0.01
C VAL A 138 16.49 -4.64 -0.93
N LEU A 139 17.35 -5.53 -0.40
CA LEU A 139 18.03 -6.52 -1.24
C LEU A 139 17.08 -7.55 -1.81
N GLY A 140 16.06 -7.99 -1.03
CA GLY A 140 15.01 -8.87 -1.53
C GLY A 140 14.21 -8.24 -2.67
N THR A 141 13.89 -6.94 -2.58
CA THR A 141 13.24 -6.22 -3.69
C THR A 141 14.16 -6.13 -4.92
N SER A 142 15.47 -5.86 -4.73
CA SER A 142 16.43 -5.87 -5.84
C SER A 142 16.46 -7.22 -6.55
N ASN A 143 16.49 -8.33 -5.81
CA ASN A 143 16.45 -9.68 -6.40
C ASN A 143 15.17 -9.92 -7.21
N VAL A 144 14.01 -9.48 -6.70
CA VAL A 144 12.72 -9.62 -7.41
C VAL A 144 12.71 -8.77 -8.67
N ILE A 145 13.24 -7.54 -8.63
CA ILE A 145 13.36 -6.66 -9.80
C ILE A 145 14.27 -7.30 -10.85
N ASP A 146 15.45 -7.79 -10.45
CA ASP A 146 16.41 -8.42 -11.37
C ASP A 146 15.80 -9.67 -12.04
N ALA A 147 15.10 -10.49 -11.26
CA ALA A 147 14.39 -11.66 -11.79
C ALA A 147 13.26 -11.25 -12.75
N ALA A 148 12.49 -10.19 -12.43
CA ALA A 148 11.41 -9.71 -13.27
C ALA A 148 11.92 -9.17 -14.61
N ILE A 149 13.00 -8.38 -14.60
CA ILE A 149 13.64 -7.87 -15.80
C ILE A 149 14.18 -9.02 -16.67
N SER A 150 14.88 -9.97 -16.05
CA SER A 150 15.47 -11.11 -16.76
C SER A 150 14.42 -12.04 -17.37
N ALA A 151 13.25 -12.17 -16.75
CA ALA A 151 12.14 -12.97 -17.24
C ALA A 151 11.24 -12.22 -18.25
N GLY A 152 11.48 -10.92 -18.49
CA GLY A 152 10.66 -10.13 -19.41
C GLY A 152 9.24 -9.85 -18.87
N VAL A 153 9.09 -9.70 -17.54
CA VAL A 153 7.82 -9.34 -16.90
C VAL A 153 7.30 -8.03 -17.49
N GLU A 154 6.03 -7.98 -17.86
CA GLU A 154 5.41 -6.78 -18.46
C GLU A 154 5.34 -5.63 -17.43
N LYS A 155 4.88 -5.92 -16.20
CA LYS A 155 4.79 -4.91 -15.15
C LYS A 155 4.97 -5.50 -13.76
N MET A 156 5.78 -4.82 -12.94
CA MET A 156 5.98 -5.13 -11.53
C MET A 156 5.57 -3.95 -10.66
N ILE A 157 4.73 -4.22 -9.64
CA ILE A 157 4.35 -3.24 -8.63
C ILE A 157 5.04 -3.56 -7.32
N CYS A 158 5.80 -2.60 -6.78
CA CYS A 158 6.39 -2.64 -5.46
C CYS A 158 5.46 -1.99 -4.43
N LEU A 159 5.08 -2.76 -3.41
CA LEU A 159 4.22 -2.27 -2.34
C LEU A 159 5.02 -1.41 -1.36
N SER A 160 4.64 -0.13 -1.21
CA SER A 160 5.23 0.81 -0.25
C SER A 160 4.23 1.28 0.81
N THR A 161 4.53 2.35 1.53
CA THR A 161 3.81 2.81 2.72
C THR A 161 4.06 4.30 2.97
N ASP A 162 3.14 4.96 3.68
CA ASP A 162 3.28 6.30 4.26
C ASP A 162 4.56 6.44 5.12
N LYS A 163 5.01 5.35 5.75
CA LYS A 163 6.22 5.35 6.61
C LYS A 163 7.53 5.49 5.84
N ALA A 164 7.50 5.33 4.52
CA ALA A 164 8.64 5.59 3.63
C ALA A 164 8.88 7.09 3.42
N VAL A 165 7.88 7.95 3.68
CA VAL A 165 7.99 9.40 3.55
C VAL A 165 8.44 10.01 4.88
N TYR A 166 9.52 10.78 4.87
CA TYR A 166 10.17 11.30 6.09
C TYR A 166 10.32 10.20 7.16
N PRO A 167 11.05 9.12 6.88
CA PRO A 167 11.10 7.95 7.74
C PRO A 167 11.83 8.25 9.06
N ILE A 168 11.24 7.82 10.19
CA ILE A 168 11.81 7.96 11.53
C ILE A 168 12.15 6.63 12.21
N ASN A 169 11.95 5.52 11.50
CA ASN A 169 12.22 4.18 12.01
C ASN A 169 12.81 3.27 10.91
N ALA A 170 13.48 2.19 11.31
CA ALA A 170 14.20 1.29 10.41
C ALA A 170 13.28 0.66 9.34
N MET A 171 12.03 0.37 9.68
CA MET A 171 11.06 -0.13 8.70
C MET A 171 10.78 0.90 7.62
N GLY A 172 10.48 2.14 7.99
CA GLY A 172 10.25 3.25 7.05
C GLY A 172 11.48 3.54 6.20
N MET A 173 12.70 3.59 6.83
CA MET A 173 13.97 3.81 6.13
C MET A 173 14.23 2.71 5.09
N SER A 174 14.01 1.44 5.43
CA SER A 174 14.18 0.34 4.49
C SER A 174 13.18 0.39 3.32
N LYS A 175 11.95 0.85 3.57
CA LYS A 175 10.95 1.05 2.51
C LYS A 175 11.25 2.25 1.63
N ALA A 176 11.73 3.36 2.20
CA ALA A 176 12.20 4.51 1.43
C ALA A 176 13.35 4.13 0.50
N LEU A 177 14.32 3.37 1.02
CA LEU A 177 15.45 2.88 0.22
C LEU A 177 14.98 1.90 -0.87
N MET A 178 14.01 1.02 -0.58
CA MET A 178 13.38 0.14 -1.57
C MET A 178 12.78 0.95 -2.74
N GLU A 179 12.06 2.05 -2.48
CA GLU A 179 11.52 2.92 -3.53
C GLU A 179 12.64 3.51 -4.40
N LYS A 180 13.73 3.98 -3.76
CA LYS A 180 14.90 4.52 -4.49
C LYS A 180 15.57 3.46 -5.35
N VAL A 181 15.69 2.21 -4.88
CA VAL A 181 16.22 1.09 -5.67
C VAL A 181 15.32 0.82 -6.89
N MET A 182 14.00 0.75 -6.71
CA MET A 182 13.05 0.57 -7.80
C MET A 182 13.17 1.69 -8.85
N ILE A 183 13.19 2.96 -8.43
CA ILE A 183 13.33 4.11 -9.32
C ILE A 183 14.69 4.07 -10.04
N ALA A 184 15.77 3.78 -9.33
CA ALA A 184 17.10 3.69 -9.95
C ALA A 184 17.16 2.62 -11.04
N ARG A 185 16.56 1.44 -10.78
CA ARG A 185 16.51 0.35 -11.78
C ARG A 185 15.60 0.69 -12.97
N SER A 186 14.51 1.44 -12.77
CA SER A 186 13.61 1.85 -13.84
C SER A 186 14.26 2.79 -14.85
N ARG A 187 15.28 3.58 -14.45
CA ARG A 187 15.99 4.51 -15.34
C ARG A 187 16.74 3.81 -16.50
N SER A 188 17.15 2.56 -16.30
CA SER A 188 17.87 1.77 -17.31
C SER A 188 16.93 0.96 -18.22
N LEU A 189 15.61 1.09 -18.06
CA LEU A 189 14.60 0.34 -18.80
C LEU A 189 13.87 1.26 -19.77
N SER A 190 13.69 0.80 -20.99
CA SER A 190 12.79 1.42 -21.96
C SER A 190 11.34 1.04 -21.68
N ASP A 191 10.38 1.89 -22.08
CA ASP A 191 8.95 1.71 -21.80
C ASP A 191 8.31 0.50 -22.52
N ASP A 192 9.00 -0.08 -23.50
CA ASP A 192 8.60 -1.30 -24.21
C ASP A 192 9.06 -2.60 -23.53
N ARG A 193 9.76 -2.48 -22.41
CA ARG A 193 10.22 -3.59 -21.58
C ARG A 193 9.46 -3.68 -20.27
N THR A 194 10.10 -4.24 -19.25
CA THR A 194 9.53 -4.34 -17.91
C THR A 194 9.26 -2.97 -17.30
N ILE A 195 8.02 -2.69 -16.94
CA ILE A 195 7.63 -1.47 -16.22
C ILE A 195 7.73 -1.74 -14.71
N LEU A 196 8.55 -0.96 -14.03
CA LEU A 196 8.68 -0.97 -12.56
C LEU A 196 7.95 0.23 -11.98
N CYS A 197 7.03 0.02 -11.05
CA CYS A 197 6.31 1.09 -10.38
C CYS A 197 6.01 0.76 -8.92
N GLY A 198 5.63 1.78 -8.15
CA GLY A 198 5.27 1.63 -6.74
C GLY A 198 3.83 2.03 -6.46
N THR A 199 3.27 1.47 -5.37
CA THR A 199 2.04 1.97 -4.76
C THR A 199 2.31 2.32 -3.31
N ARG A 200 1.84 3.49 -2.88
CA ARG A 200 2.00 4.00 -1.52
C ARG A 200 0.64 4.34 -0.94
N TYR A 201 0.37 3.86 0.26
CA TYR A 201 -0.87 4.13 0.98
C TYR A 201 -0.63 4.19 2.49
N GLY A 202 -1.60 4.75 3.20
CA GLY A 202 -1.58 4.88 4.64
C GLY A 202 -2.00 3.59 5.37
N ASN A 203 -2.60 3.76 6.54
CA ASN A 203 -3.06 2.64 7.34
C ASN A 203 -4.26 1.95 6.69
N VAL A 204 -4.11 0.69 6.32
CA VAL A 204 -5.22 -0.16 5.89
C VAL A 204 -5.92 -0.72 7.12
N MET A 205 -7.21 -0.39 7.28
CA MET A 205 -8.03 -0.77 8.43
C MET A 205 -8.11 -2.30 8.61
N ALA A 206 -8.18 -2.75 9.85
CA ALA A 206 -8.35 -4.13 10.25
C ALA A 206 -7.29 -5.13 9.73
N THR A 207 -6.14 -4.65 9.25
CA THR A 207 -5.02 -5.55 8.93
C THR A 207 -4.38 -6.10 10.21
N ARG A 208 -3.82 -7.31 10.12
CA ARG A 208 -3.16 -7.97 11.26
C ARG A 208 -2.09 -7.08 11.89
N GLY A 209 -2.17 -6.90 13.22
CA GLY A 209 -1.22 -6.09 14.00
C GLY A 209 -1.47 -4.58 13.90
N SER A 210 -2.63 -4.12 13.41
CA SER A 210 -3.02 -2.71 13.41
C SER A 210 -3.85 -2.34 14.64
N VAL A 211 -4.03 -1.04 14.86
CA VAL A 211 -4.67 -0.47 16.05
C VAL A 211 -6.13 -0.90 16.22
N ILE A 212 -6.90 -1.01 15.12
CA ILE A 212 -8.32 -1.38 15.18
C ILE A 212 -8.54 -2.80 15.75
N PRO A 213 -7.89 -3.86 15.24
CA PRO A 213 -7.96 -5.18 15.85
C PRO A 213 -7.48 -5.23 17.30
N LEU A 214 -6.45 -4.44 17.66
CA LEU A 214 -5.96 -4.36 19.03
C LEU A 214 -7.04 -3.81 19.98
N MET A 215 -7.67 -2.69 19.61
CA MET A 215 -8.73 -2.07 20.41
C MET A 215 -9.96 -2.99 20.54
N ALA A 216 -10.34 -3.68 19.45
CA ALA A 216 -11.43 -4.64 19.49
C ALA A 216 -11.12 -5.83 20.45
N ALA A 217 -9.89 -6.37 20.40
CA ALA A 217 -9.46 -7.43 21.29
C ALA A 217 -9.41 -6.98 22.77
N GLN A 218 -8.98 -5.75 23.04
CA GLN A 218 -8.99 -5.19 24.40
C GLN A 218 -10.42 -5.09 24.95
N ILE A 219 -11.38 -4.66 24.14
CA ILE A 219 -12.81 -4.65 24.53
C ILE A 219 -13.29 -6.08 24.87
N GLU A 220 -12.99 -7.05 24.00
CA GLU A 220 -13.39 -8.46 24.22
C GLU A 220 -12.80 -9.04 25.49
N ASN A 221 -11.54 -8.72 25.77
CA ASN A 221 -10.84 -9.16 26.98
C ASN A 221 -11.23 -8.33 28.22
N ARG A 222 -12.13 -7.35 28.10
CA ARG A 222 -12.51 -6.41 29.17
C ARG A 222 -11.32 -5.61 29.72
N GLU A 223 -10.30 -5.39 28.89
CA GLU A 223 -9.13 -4.56 29.18
C GLU A 223 -9.37 -3.12 28.70
N PRO A 224 -8.85 -2.09 29.42
CA PRO A 224 -8.93 -0.72 28.92
C PRO A 224 -8.33 -0.58 27.53
N ILE A 225 -8.98 0.17 26.63
CA ILE A 225 -8.39 0.52 25.34
C ILE A 225 -7.16 1.38 25.58
N THR A 226 -6.01 0.96 25.06
CA THR A 226 -4.77 1.73 25.18
C THR A 226 -4.60 2.66 23.98
N VAL A 227 -4.43 3.95 24.25
CA VAL A 227 -4.25 5.02 23.26
C VAL A 227 -2.92 5.74 23.53
N THR A 228 -2.09 5.91 22.52
CA THR A 228 -0.80 6.61 22.68
C THR A 228 -1.00 8.12 22.84
N ASP A 229 -1.71 8.74 21.93
CA ASP A 229 -2.15 10.13 21.98
C ASP A 229 -3.49 10.24 21.22
N PRO A 230 -4.56 10.72 21.88
CA PRO A 230 -5.88 10.88 21.23
C PRO A 230 -5.88 11.80 20.02
N ALA A 231 -5.01 12.83 20.01
CA ALA A 231 -4.92 13.82 18.93
C ALA A 231 -4.16 13.33 17.71
N MET A 232 -3.40 12.24 17.79
CA MET A 232 -2.74 11.64 16.64
C MET A 232 -3.72 11.34 15.52
N THR A 233 -3.30 11.57 14.28
CA THR A 233 -4.12 11.25 13.11
C THR A 233 -3.57 10.10 12.31
N ARG A 234 -4.48 9.30 11.75
CA ARG A 234 -4.14 8.21 10.84
C ARG A 234 -5.03 8.26 9.62
N PHE A 235 -4.45 7.96 8.46
CA PHE A 235 -5.25 7.72 7.27
C PHE A 235 -6.18 6.53 7.48
N MET A 236 -7.39 6.65 6.94
CA MET A 236 -8.43 5.62 7.05
C MET A 236 -8.72 5.08 5.66
N MET A 237 -8.28 3.86 5.40
CA MET A 237 -8.43 3.23 4.10
C MET A 237 -8.91 1.79 4.24
N SER A 238 -9.85 1.39 3.40
CA SER A 238 -10.26 -0.01 3.31
C SER A 238 -9.23 -0.84 2.52
N LEU A 239 -9.32 -2.15 2.67
CA LEU A 239 -8.49 -3.06 1.88
C LEU A 239 -8.89 -3.02 0.39
N ASP A 240 -10.16 -2.77 0.09
CA ASP A 240 -10.66 -2.64 -1.28
C ASP A 240 -10.12 -1.38 -1.96
N ASP A 241 -10.08 -0.24 -1.27
CA ASP A 241 -9.43 0.98 -1.81
C ASP A 241 -7.96 0.73 -2.17
N ALA A 242 -7.25 -0.02 -1.31
CA ALA A 242 -5.86 -0.37 -1.56
C ALA A 242 -5.70 -1.31 -2.77
N LEU A 243 -6.64 -2.23 -2.98
CA LEU A 243 -6.68 -3.10 -4.16
C LEU A 243 -6.98 -2.31 -5.44
N ASP A 244 -7.89 -1.34 -5.37
CA ASP A 244 -8.22 -0.48 -6.51
C ASP A 244 -7.02 0.38 -6.92
N LEU A 245 -6.20 0.85 -5.96
CA LEU A 245 -4.91 1.50 -6.25
C LEU A 245 -3.96 0.57 -7.01
N VAL A 246 -3.84 -0.70 -6.59
CA VAL A 246 -3.00 -1.69 -7.29
C VAL A 246 -3.49 -1.92 -8.72
N LEU A 247 -4.79 -2.09 -8.91
CA LEU A 247 -5.38 -2.25 -10.24
C LEU A 247 -5.16 -1.01 -11.12
N PHE A 248 -5.33 0.19 -10.53
CA PHE A 248 -5.04 1.45 -11.22
C PHE A 248 -3.57 1.55 -11.66
N ALA A 249 -2.64 1.16 -10.80
CA ALA A 249 -1.21 1.14 -11.12
C ALA A 249 -0.88 0.13 -12.23
N PHE A 250 -1.44 -1.09 -12.19
CA PHE A 250 -1.26 -2.06 -13.28
C PHE A 250 -1.70 -1.50 -14.63
N ASN A 251 -2.80 -0.74 -14.65
CA ASN A 251 -3.34 -0.20 -15.90
C ASN A 251 -2.57 1.03 -16.41
N ASN A 252 -2.11 1.93 -15.52
CA ASN A 252 -1.69 3.27 -15.89
C ASN A 252 -0.20 3.57 -15.71
N ALA A 253 0.55 2.72 -14.98
CA ALA A 253 1.92 3.04 -14.61
C ALA A 253 2.89 3.01 -15.76
N LYS A 254 3.83 3.95 -15.75
CA LYS A 254 5.08 4.00 -16.49
C LYS A 254 6.27 3.74 -15.56
N ASN A 255 7.45 3.61 -16.14
CA ASN A 255 8.66 3.31 -15.38
C ASN A 255 8.98 4.34 -14.29
N GLY A 256 9.26 3.84 -13.08
CA GLY A 256 9.67 4.62 -11.93
C GLY A 256 8.56 5.38 -11.20
N GLU A 257 7.31 5.34 -11.68
CA GLU A 257 6.21 6.06 -11.06
C GLU A 257 5.75 5.43 -9.76
N ILE A 258 5.30 6.29 -8.83
CA ILE A 258 4.66 5.88 -7.58
C ILE A 258 3.24 6.45 -7.56
N PHE A 259 2.25 5.58 -7.38
CA PHE A 259 0.86 5.98 -7.18
C PHE A 259 0.53 6.01 -5.70
N VAL A 260 -0.14 7.07 -5.28
CA VAL A 260 -0.44 7.36 -3.88
C VAL A 260 -1.94 7.51 -3.70
N GLN A 261 -2.51 6.75 -2.77
CA GLN A 261 -3.94 6.82 -2.44
C GLN A 261 -4.26 8.15 -1.76
N LYS A 262 -5.25 8.86 -2.25
CA LYS A 262 -5.89 9.95 -1.51
C LYS A 262 -6.85 9.34 -0.50
N SER A 263 -6.52 9.46 0.79
CA SER A 263 -7.32 8.86 1.85
C SER A 263 -7.78 9.93 2.83
N PRO A 264 -9.00 9.83 3.37
CA PRO A 264 -9.40 10.62 4.51
C PRO A 264 -8.63 10.16 5.76
N ALA A 265 -8.70 10.96 6.82
CA ALA A 265 -8.08 10.63 8.09
C ALA A 265 -9.04 10.83 9.26
N ALA A 266 -8.75 10.16 10.36
CA ALA A 266 -9.42 10.37 11.64
C ALA A 266 -8.39 10.52 12.77
N THR A 267 -8.77 11.18 13.87
CA THR A 267 -8.01 11.16 15.11
C THR A 267 -8.16 9.80 15.78
N ILE A 268 -7.18 9.42 16.58
CA ILE A 268 -7.28 8.18 17.40
C ILE A 268 -8.46 8.25 18.35
N GLU A 269 -8.78 9.43 18.89
CA GLU A 269 -9.99 9.66 19.69
C GLU A 269 -11.26 9.32 18.91
N THR A 270 -11.41 9.85 17.69
CA THR A 270 -12.55 9.55 16.80
C THR A 270 -12.67 8.05 16.53
N VAL A 271 -11.56 7.39 16.21
CA VAL A 271 -11.53 5.94 15.95
C VAL A 271 -11.93 5.16 17.20
N THR A 272 -11.39 5.52 18.36
CA THR A 272 -11.70 4.87 19.66
C THR A 272 -13.18 5.00 19.99
N THR A 273 -13.74 6.20 19.86
CA THR A 273 -15.17 6.46 20.09
C THR A 273 -16.04 5.65 19.14
N ALA A 274 -15.69 5.61 17.85
CA ALA A 274 -16.42 4.84 16.84
C ALA A 274 -16.38 3.32 17.13
N ILE A 275 -15.23 2.78 17.56
CA ILE A 275 -15.11 1.35 17.92
C ILE A 275 -16.00 1.03 19.14
N LYS A 276 -15.98 1.85 20.17
CA LYS A 276 -16.85 1.69 21.36
C LYS A 276 -18.33 1.66 20.98
N GLN A 277 -18.75 2.54 20.05
CA GLN A 277 -20.13 2.56 19.54
C GLN A 277 -20.49 1.32 18.74
N VAL A 278 -19.59 0.86 17.84
CA VAL A 278 -19.82 -0.35 17.01
C VAL A 278 -19.90 -1.60 17.88
N CYS A 279 -19.12 -1.66 18.97
CA CYS A 279 -19.11 -2.77 19.91
C CYS A 279 -20.24 -2.68 20.98
N GLY A 280 -21.04 -1.61 20.99
CA GLY A 280 -22.14 -1.42 21.97
C GLY A 280 -21.69 -1.13 23.41
N VAL A 281 -20.48 -0.59 23.58
CA VAL A 281 -19.87 -0.33 24.91
C VAL A 281 -19.38 1.12 25.04
N PRO A 282 -20.24 2.13 24.98
CA PRO A 282 -19.84 3.54 24.94
C PRO A 282 -19.00 3.98 26.15
N GLU A 283 -19.22 3.37 27.33
CA GLU A 283 -18.53 3.70 28.57
C GLU A 283 -17.25 2.88 28.81
N HIS A 284 -16.82 2.07 27.81
CA HIS A 284 -15.60 1.26 27.98
C HIS A 284 -14.38 2.14 28.29
N PRO A 285 -13.55 1.78 29.29
CA PRO A 285 -12.44 2.62 29.73
C PRO A 285 -11.35 2.77 28.67
N VAL A 286 -10.75 3.96 28.62
CA VAL A 286 -9.61 4.29 27.76
C VAL A 286 -8.44 4.75 28.63
N LYS A 287 -7.25 4.20 28.36
CA LYS A 287 -6.00 4.56 29.03
C LYS A 287 -5.03 5.20 28.04
N VAL A 288 -4.67 6.45 28.28
CA VAL A 288 -3.60 7.12 27.53
C VAL A 288 -2.25 6.66 28.05
N ILE A 289 -1.39 6.12 27.16
CA ILE A 289 -0.09 5.52 27.52
C ILE A 289 1.13 6.32 27.05
N GLY A 290 0.92 7.42 26.29
CA GLY A 290 2.00 8.22 25.69
C GLY A 290 2.52 7.67 24.37
N THR A 291 3.23 8.50 23.63
CA THR A 291 3.79 8.19 22.30
C THR A 291 4.88 7.12 22.41
N ARG A 292 4.85 6.14 21.54
CA ARG A 292 5.85 5.07 21.47
C ARG A 292 7.05 5.50 20.65
N HIS A 293 8.20 4.86 20.88
CA HIS A 293 9.39 5.05 20.04
C HIS A 293 9.10 4.74 18.57
N GLY A 294 9.54 5.63 17.67
CA GLY A 294 9.36 5.47 16.23
C GLY A 294 7.92 5.65 15.72
N GLU A 295 7.02 6.21 16.54
CA GLU A 295 5.64 6.52 16.18
C GLU A 295 5.48 8.01 15.87
N LYS A 296 4.92 8.34 14.69
CA LYS A 296 4.64 9.71 14.27
C LYS A 296 3.31 10.22 14.84
N LEU A 297 3.24 11.53 15.12
CA LEU A 297 1.98 12.19 15.49
C LEU A 297 0.97 12.21 14.35
N PHE A 298 1.45 12.30 13.12
CA PHE A 298 0.67 12.22 11.89
C PHE A 298 1.47 11.49 10.80
N GLU A 299 0.79 10.92 9.84
CA GLU A 299 1.41 10.23 8.71
C GLU A 299 1.50 11.12 7.49
N VAL A 300 2.55 10.90 6.68
CA VAL A 300 2.81 11.65 5.44
C VAL A 300 2.79 10.68 4.27
N LEU A 301 2.00 10.98 3.25
CA LEU A 301 1.92 10.18 2.02
C LEU A 301 2.72 10.76 0.87
N LEU A 302 2.87 12.10 0.82
CA LEU A 302 3.72 12.80 -0.13
C LEU A 302 4.53 13.86 0.58
N SER A 303 5.83 13.88 0.31
CA SER A 303 6.71 14.96 0.76
C SER A 303 6.40 16.25 0.02
N ARG A 304 6.92 17.39 0.51
CA ARG A 304 6.82 18.68 -0.15
C ARG A 304 7.39 18.64 -1.57
N GLU A 305 8.55 18.00 -1.73
CA GLU A 305 9.21 17.83 -3.02
C GLU A 305 8.36 17.01 -4.01
N GLU A 306 7.80 15.89 -3.53
CA GLU A 306 6.91 15.05 -4.35
C GLU A 306 5.62 15.79 -4.72
N MET A 307 5.03 16.58 -3.81
CA MET A 307 3.83 17.40 -4.10
C MET A 307 4.09 18.45 -5.18
N ALA A 308 5.28 19.01 -5.25
CA ALA A 308 5.64 19.97 -6.29
C ALA A 308 5.55 19.39 -7.71
N SER A 309 5.80 18.08 -7.87
CA SER A 309 5.79 17.35 -9.16
C SER A 309 4.59 16.41 -9.33
N ALA A 310 3.81 16.17 -8.27
CA ALA A 310 2.67 15.25 -8.29
C ALA A 310 1.58 15.68 -9.27
N GLN A 311 0.99 14.70 -9.92
CA GLN A 311 -0.16 14.87 -10.79
C GLN A 311 -1.43 14.35 -10.13
N ASP A 312 -2.52 15.08 -10.28
CA ASP A 312 -3.83 14.67 -9.76
C ASP A 312 -4.51 13.73 -10.76
N CYS A 313 -4.71 12.48 -10.34
CA CYS A 313 -5.41 11.44 -11.10
C CYS A 313 -6.75 11.06 -10.43
N GLY A 314 -7.49 12.03 -9.90
CA GLY A 314 -8.76 11.80 -9.22
C GLY A 314 -8.57 11.25 -7.81
N ASN A 315 -8.78 9.95 -7.59
CA ASN A 315 -8.61 9.32 -6.28
C ASN A 315 -7.15 9.09 -5.90
N TYR A 316 -6.23 9.35 -6.80
CA TYR A 316 -4.80 9.07 -6.64
C TYR A 316 -3.95 10.29 -6.97
N PHE A 317 -2.79 10.35 -6.37
CA PHE A 317 -1.68 11.14 -6.89
C PHE A 317 -0.73 10.24 -7.66
N ARG A 318 -0.16 10.76 -8.72
CA ARG A 318 0.90 10.16 -9.51
C ARG A 318 2.18 10.94 -9.29
N VAL A 319 3.18 10.32 -8.69
CA VAL A 319 4.51 10.88 -8.50
C VAL A 319 5.38 10.38 -9.63
N THR A 320 5.88 11.30 -10.46
CA THR A 320 6.82 10.96 -11.53
C THR A 320 8.23 10.80 -10.97
N PRO A 321 9.03 9.87 -11.49
CA PRO A 321 10.40 9.70 -11.03
C PRO A 321 11.26 10.91 -11.40
N ASP A 322 12.28 11.16 -10.59
CA ASP A 322 13.37 12.04 -10.99
C ASP A 322 14.27 11.30 -11.98
N LEU A 323 14.20 11.69 -13.23
CA LEU A 323 14.98 11.10 -14.35
C LEU A 323 16.23 11.92 -14.67
N ARG A 324 16.62 12.87 -13.84
CA ARG A 324 17.82 13.71 -14.08
C ARG A 324 19.08 12.85 -14.05
N ASP A 325 20.03 13.19 -14.93
CA ASP A 325 21.36 12.60 -14.96
C ASP A 325 22.23 13.17 -13.81
N LEU A 326 23.27 12.44 -13.39
CA LEU A 326 24.25 12.89 -12.38
C LEU A 326 25.01 14.16 -12.80
N ASN A 327 25.08 14.44 -14.12
CA ASN A 327 25.79 15.60 -14.69
C ASN A 327 24.93 16.86 -14.87
N TYR A 328 23.79 16.97 -14.17
CA TYR A 328 22.95 18.13 -14.35
C TYR A 328 23.41 19.35 -13.53
N GLU A 329 23.59 20.46 -14.23
CA GLU A 329 24.10 21.72 -13.66
C GLU A 329 23.12 22.38 -12.67
N LYS A 330 21.80 22.21 -12.88
CA LYS A 330 20.73 22.80 -12.04
C LYS A 330 20.77 22.41 -10.56
N PHE A 331 21.47 21.35 -10.19
CA PHE A 331 21.54 20.93 -8.78
C PHE A 331 22.41 21.87 -7.92
N ILE A 332 23.37 22.55 -8.56
CA ILE A 332 24.36 23.39 -7.87
C ILE A 332 23.91 24.85 -7.88
N ASP A 333 23.30 25.33 -8.96
CA ASP A 333 23.15 26.77 -9.25
C ASP A 333 21.70 27.29 -9.11
N SER A 334 20.68 26.48 -9.10
CA SER A 334 19.28 26.95 -8.98
C SER A 334 18.37 25.96 -8.26
N GLY A 335 17.79 26.39 -7.14
CA GLY A 335 16.69 25.69 -6.46
C GLY A 335 15.38 25.79 -7.25
N GLU A 336 14.41 24.96 -6.89
CA GLU A 336 13.07 25.00 -7.47
C GLU A 336 12.09 25.68 -6.52
N LEU A 337 11.68 26.93 -6.85
CA LEU A 337 10.76 27.74 -6.02
C LEU A 337 9.44 27.01 -5.73
N LYS A 338 8.94 26.24 -6.67
CA LYS A 338 7.72 25.45 -6.51
C LYS A 338 7.78 24.48 -5.33
N ILE A 339 8.94 23.93 -5.01
CA ILE A 339 9.14 23.06 -3.85
C ILE A 339 8.94 23.85 -2.55
N THR A 340 9.46 25.07 -2.48
CA THR A 340 9.34 25.94 -1.30
C THR A 340 7.88 26.30 -1.01
N GLU A 341 7.06 26.50 -2.04
CA GLU A 341 5.65 26.86 -1.93
C GLU A 341 4.71 25.65 -1.72
N SER A 342 5.20 24.45 -1.98
CA SER A 342 4.40 23.23 -1.84
C SER A 342 4.24 22.81 -0.38
N ILE A 343 3.09 22.20 -0.06
CA ILE A 343 2.78 21.64 1.25
C ILE A 343 2.68 20.13 1.10
N GLU A 344 3.28 19.38 2.01
CA GLU A 344 3.19 17.90 2.07
C GLU A 344 1.74 17.42 2.20
N TYR A 345 1.43 16.24 1.68
CA TYR A 345 0.14 15.59 1.87
C TYR A 345 0.18 14.66 3.08
N THR A 346 -0.58 15.01 4.11
CA THR A 346 -0.52 14.38 5.44
C THR A 346 -1.89 13.97 5.95
N SER A 347 -1.93 13.11 6.96
CA SER A 347 -3.17 12.79 7.67
C SER A 347 -3.74 13.97 8.48
N HIS A 348 -2.99 15.07 8.64
CA HIS A 348 -3.47 16.31 9.27
C HIS A 348 -4.23 17.23 8.30
N ASN A 349 -3.82 17.30 7.03
CA ASN A 349 -4.36 18.24 6.04
C ASN A 349 -5.25 17.58 4.96
N THR A 350 -5.65 16.34 5.15
CA THR A 350 -6.66 15.65 4.31
C THR A 350 -8.07 15.80 4.90
N THR A 351 -9.08 15.29 4.17
CA THR A 351 -10.47 15.23 4.66
C THR A 351 -10.53 14.49 5.99
N ARG A 352 -11.13 15.13 6.99
CA ARG A 352 -11.30 14.57 8.32
C ARG A 352 -12.65 13.87 8.44
N LEU A 353 -12.63 12.61 8.88
CA LEU A 353 -13.84 11.84 9.19
C LEU A 353 -14.30 12.14 10.60
N ASP A 354 -15.61 12.25 10.77
CA ASP A 354 -16.29 12.28 12.06
C ASP A 354 -16.57 10.87 12.60
N VAL A 355 -17.10 10.77 13.83
CA VAL A 355 -17.40 9.50 14.47
C VAL A 355 -18.41 8.67 13.67
N SER A 356 -19.44 9.30 13.10
CA SER A 356 -20.51 8.60 12.37
C SER A 356 -19.97 7.98 11.07
N GLN A 357 -19.09 8.69 10.37
CA GLN A 357 -18.43 8.22 9.16
C GLN A 357 -17.47 7.06 9.47
N VAL A 358 -16.70 7.16 10.56
CA VAL A 358 -15.83 6.05 11.00
C VAL A 358 -16.66 4.83 11.40
N VAL A 359 -17.80 4.99 12.11
CA VAL A 359 -18.72 3.89 12.43
C VAL A 359 -19.22 3.20 11.16
N GLN A 360 -19.60 3.96 10.12
CA GLN A 360 -20.01 3.38 8.85
C GLN A 360 -18.89 2.55 8.22
N LEU A 361 -17.66 3.07 8.18
CA LEU A 361 -16.49 2.33 7.66
C LEU A 361 -16.21 1.07 8.48
N LEU A 362 -16.21 1.14 9.81
CA LEU A 362 -15.97 -0.01 10.68
C LEU A 362 -17.00 -1.13 10.46
N ARG A 363 -18.26 -0.77 10.24
CA ARG A 363 -19.32 -1.73 9.96
C ARG A 363 -19.12 -2.51 8.64
N THR A 364 -18.33 -2.03 7.70
CA THR A 364 -17.99 -2.78 6.48
C THR A 364 -16.99 -3.89 6.74
N LEU A 365 -16.21 -3.81 7.83
CA LEU A 365 -15.14 -4.74 8.15
C LEU A 365 -15.68 -6.05 8.73
N ASP A 366 -15.13 -7.17 8.28
CA ASP A 366 -15.51 -8.52 8.78
C ASP A 366 -15.33 -8.65 10.29
N LEU A 367 -14.31 -7.97 10.84
CA LEU A 367 -14.02 -7.95 12.27
C LEU A 367 -15.24 -7.57 13.12
N PHE A 368 -16.07 -6.67 12.62
CA PHE A 368 -17.23 -6.14 13.37
C PHE A 368 -18.58 -6.78 12.97
N LYS A 369 -18.59 -7.75 12.04
CA LYS A 369 -19.83 -8.45 11.65
C LYS A 369 -20.56 -9.09 12.83
N ARG A 370 -19.82 -9.60 13.80
CA ARG A 370 -20.34 -10.23 15.02
C ARG A 370 -21.00 -9.26 16.02
N PHE A 371 -20.76 -7.96 15.88
CA PHE A 371 -21.40 -6.90 16.68
C PHE A 371 -22.59 -6.25 15.96
N ARG A 372 -23.02 -6.81 14.83
CA ARG A 372 -24.23 -6.38 14.15
C ARG A 372 -25.42 -7.09 14.82
N THR A 373 -26.05 -6.41 15.76
CA THR A 373 -27.40 -6.74 16.25
C THR A 373 -28.44 -6.02 15.43
#